data_ea5a98c50f8982383b3701145255f34b
#
_entry.id   ea5a98c50f8982383b3701145255f34b
#
_cell.length_a   1.000
_cell.length_b   1.000
_cell.length_c   1.000
_cell.angle_alpha   90.00
_cell.angle_beta   90.00
_cell.angle_gamma   90.00
#
_symmetry.space_group_name_H-M   'P 1'
#
loop_
_entity.id
_entity.type
_entity.pdbx_description
1 polymer ?
#
loop_
_entity_poly.entity_id
_entity_poly.type
_entity_poly.pdbx_seq_one_letter_code
_entity_poly.pdbx_strand_id
1 'polypeptide(L)'
;MPILIKNESFNNIFLWKLYFIENNYFLCIVKLKKRRIMKYVIIGGVAGGATAAARLRRVDEMAEILLLEKGPYISYANCGLPYYIGGVIAEREKLLVQTPESFGKRFRIDVRVQNEVIAIHPKNKTVTIRNVEGKEYDESYDKLLLSPGANPVKPPLEGINSEGIFTLRNVEDTDHIKAYISDKQVKRAVVV
;
A
#
# COMPACT_ATOMS: atom_id res chain seq x y z
N MET A 1 13.53 -33.33 22.99
CA MET A 1 14.22 -32.23 22.31
C MET A 1 14.32 -32.58 20.82
N PRO A 2 13.75 -31.85 19.87
CA PRO A 2 13.83 -32.22 18.46
C PRO A 2 15.22 -31.91 17.90
N ILE A 3 15.84 -32.89 17.27
CA ILE A 3 17.12 -32.73 16.56
C ILE A 3 16.78 -32.48 15.08
N LEU A 4 17.22 -31.34 14.55
CA LEU A 4 17.11 -31.01 13.13
C LEU A 4 18.39 -31.50 12.41
N ILE A 5 18.24 -32.43 11.49
CA ILE A 5 19.34 -32.87 10.62
C ILE A 5 19.14 -32.27 9.25
N LYS A 6 20.09 -31.42 8.81
CA LYS A 6 20.11 -30.78 7.50
C LYS A 6 20.95 -31.60 6.55
N ASN A 7 20.39 -32.09 5.45
CA ASN A 7 21.14 -32.77 4.41
C ASN A 7 21.29 -31.83 3.19
N GLU A 8 22.52 -31.48 2.81
CA GLU A 8 22.83 -30.42 1.84
C GLU A 8 23.01 -30.88 0.39
N SER A 9 22.63 -32.09 0.03
CA SER A 9 22.74 -32.53 -1.37
C SER A 9 21.37 -32.72 -1.99
N PHE A 10 21.14 -31.95 -3.03
CA PHE A 10 19.94 -31.80 -3.87
C PHE A 10 18.98 -30.67 -3.48
N ASN A 11 18.56 -29.94 -4.51
CA ASN A 11 17.64 -28.79 -4.52
C ASN A 11 16.25 -28.97 -3.85
N ASN A 12 16.14 -29.90 -2.88
CA ASN A 12 14.95 -30.14 -2.06
C ASN A 12 15.40 -30.22 -0.60
N ILE A 13 15.08 -29.19 0.18
CA ILE A 13 15.33 -29.19 1.62
C ILE A 13 14.33 -30.15 2.27
N PHE A 14 14.79 -31.32 2.70
CA PHE A 14 14.00 -32.21 3.56
C PHE A 14 14.28 -31.82 5.02
N LEU A 15 13.30 -31.33 5.72
CA LEU A 15 13.36 -31.17 7.17
C LEU A 15 12.82 -32.43 7.83
N TRP A 16 13.68 -33.10 8.59
CA TRP A 16 13.35 -34.27 9.39
C TRP A 16 12.99 -33.80 10.79
N LYS A 17 11.87 -34.20 11.32
CA LYS A 17 11.51 -33.99 12.73
C LYS A 17 11.49 -35.34 13.43
N LEU A 18 12.42 -35.53 14.31
CA LEU A 18 12.47 -36.71 15.19
C LEU A 18 11.60 -36.46 16.42
N TYR A 19 10.63 -37.34 16.64
CA TYR A 19 9.86 -37.38 17.88
C TYR A 19 10.38 -38.53 18.72
N PHE A 20 10.76 -38.23 19.97
CA PHE A 20 11.10 -39.23 20.99
C PHE A 20 9.81 -39.56 21.77
N ILE A 21 9.38 -40.78 21.72
CA ILE A 21 8.37 -41.31 22.64
C ILE A 21 9.06 -42.49 23.35
N GLU A 22 9.17 -42.41 24.66
CA GLU A 22 9.72 -43.37 25.60
C GLU A 22 10.22 -44.69 24.99
N ASN A 23 11.57 -44.81 24.81
CA ASN A 23 12.32 -45.96 24.35
C ASN A 23 12.02 -46.56 22.95
N ASN A 24 11.11 -45.98 22.16
CA ASN A 24 10.91 -46.34 20.75
C ASN A 24 11.19 -45.14 19.84
N TYR A 25 12.14 -45.30 18.91
CA TYR A 25 12.45 -44.28 17.91
C TYR A 25 11.46 -44.39 16.75
N PHE A 26 10.61 -43.39 16.58
CA PHE A 26 9.73 -43.29 15.42
C PHE A 26 10.27 -42.20 14.49
N LEU A 27 10.76 -42.60 13.32
CA LEU A 27 11.20 -41.68 12.29
C LEU A 27 9.99 -41.29 11.44
N CYS A 28 9.37 -40.12 11.74
CA CYS A 28 8.31 -39.59 10.90
C CYS A 28 8.91 -38.75 9.79
N ILE A 29 8.87 -39.22 8.56
CA ILE A 29 9.29 -38.48 7.37
C ILE A 29 8.14 -37.59 6.96
N VAL A 30 8.17 -36.33 7.39
CA VAL A 30 7.20 -35.32 6.90
C VAL A 30 7.82 -34.64 5.69
N LYS A 31 7.33 -34.94 4.50
CA LYS A 31 7.64 -34.21 3.28
C LYS A 31 7.02 -32.82 3.39
N LEU A 32 7.76 -31.84 3.92
CA LEU A 32 7.33 -30.46 3.91
C LEU A 32 7.37 -29.97 2.46
N LYS A 33 6.20 -29.89 1.84
CA LYS A 33 6.07 -29.24 0.53
C LYS A 33 6.55 -27.80 0.69
N LYS A 34 7.65 -27.43 0.01
CA LYS A 34 8.17 -26.06 0.00
C LYS A 34 7.02 -25.14 -0.44
N ARG A 35 6.40 -24.43 0.49
CA ARG A 35 5.33 -23.49 0.16
C ARG A 35 5.96 -22.36 -0.64
N ARG A 36 5.54 -22.19 -1.89
CA ARG A 36 5.98 -21.05 -2.71
C ARG A 36 5.56 -19.77 -2.02
N ILE A 37 6.51 -18.87 -1.79
CA ILE A 37 6.22 -17.53 -1.30
C ILE A 37 5.46 -16.79 -2.39
N MET A 38 4.27 -16.29 -2.07
CA MET A 38 3.44 -15.54 -3.00
C MET A 38 3.81 -14.07 -2.94
N LYS A 39 3.97 -13.44 -4.10
CA LYS A 39 4.19 -11.99 -4.22
C LYS A 39 2.89 -11.29 -4.62
N TYR A 40 2.42 -10.42 -3.74
CA TYR A 40 1.25 -9.59 -3.96
C TYR A 40 1.69 -8.16 -4.24
N VAL A 41 1.21 -7.59 -5.35
CA VAL A 41 1.37 -6.17 -5.64
C VAL A 41 0.00 -5.50 -5.48
N ILE A 42 -0.03 -4.40 -4.75
CA ILE A 42 -1.22 -3.60 -4.46
C ILE A 42 -1.02 -2.20 -5.00
N ILE A 43 -1.90 -1.76 -5.88
CA ILE A 43 -1.88 -0.42 -6.47
C ILE A 43 -2.88 0.46 -5.75
N GLY A 44 -2.38 1.53 -5.13
CA GLY A 44 -3.14 2.47 -4.29
C GLY A 44 -3.03 2.14 -2.80
N GLY A 45 -2.54 3.10 -2.03
CA GLY A 45 -2.16 2.95 -0.63
C GLY A 45 -3.10 3.57 0.40
N VAL A 46 -4.25 4.12 -0.01
CA VAL A 46 -5.12 4.83 0.93
C VAL A 46 -6.08 3.87 1.64
N ALA A 47 -7.37 3.88 1.37
CA ALA A 47 -8.33 3.08 2.14
C ALA A 47 -8.32 1.59 1.77
N GLY A 48 -8.63 1.28 0.51
CA GLY A 48 -8.79 -0.10 0.04
C GLY A 48 -7.47 -0.87 0.06
N GLY A 49 -6.41 -0.30 -0.51
CA GLY A 49 -5.11 -0.96 -0.60
C GLY A 49 -4.43 -1.18 0.74
N ALA A 50 -4.40 -0.17 1.62
CA ALA A 50 -3.82 -0.32 2.95
C ALA A 50 -4.57 -1.36 3.79
N THR A 51 -5.92 -1.37 3.73
CA THR A 51 -6.73 -2.37 4.43
C THR A 51 -6.47 -3.77 3.89
N ALA A 52 -6.40 -3.93 2.57
CA ALA A 52 -6.12 -5.21 1.92
C ALA A 52 -4.71 -5.72 2.27
N ALA A 53 -3.70 -4.85 2.24
CA ALA A 53 -2.33 -5.18 2.58
C ALA A 53 -2.21 -5.70 4.02
N ALA A 54 -2.81 -4.99 4.98
CA ALA A 54 -2.84 -5.40 6.38
C ALA A 54 -3.59 -6.74 6.57
N ARG A 55 -4.68 -6.96 5.81
CA ARG A 55 -5.43 -8.22 5.86
C ARG A 55 -4.65 -9.36 5.24
N LEU A 56 -4.02 -9.16 4.10
CA LEU A 56 -3.19 -10.16 3.43
C LEU A 56 -2.07 -10.67 4.35
N ARG A 57 -1.38 -9.79 5.06
CA ARG A 57 -0.35 -10.18 6.01
C ARG A 57 -0.88 -11.10 7.12
N ARG A 58 -2.11 -10.88 7.59
CA ARG A 58 -2.73 -11.75 8.61
C ARG A 58 -3.12 -13.11 8.06
N VAL A 59 -3.43 -13.20 6.78
CA VAL A 59 -3.83 -14.45 6.10
C VAL A 59 -2.62 -15.24 5.62
N ASP A 60 -1.58 -14.55 5.17
CA ASP A 60 -0.33 -15.16 4.70
C ASP A 60 0.87 -14.40 5.28
N GLU A 61 1.41 -14.95 6.38
CA GLU A 61 2.53 -14.34 7.09
C GLU A 61 3.83 -14.35 6.27
N MET A 62 3.97 -15.28 5.32
CA MET A 62 5.18 -15.47 4.53
C MET A 62 5.14 -14.71 3.19
N ALA A 63 4.00 -14.14 2.82
CA ALA A 63 3.85 -13.43 1.55
C ALA A 63 4.81 -12.24 1.42
N GLU A 64 5.30 -12.01 0.22
CA GLU A 64 5.87 -10.72 -0.17
C GLU A 64 4.73 -9.79 -0.55
N ILE A 65 4.65 -8.63 0.09
CA ILE A 65 3.59 -7.64 -0.18
C ILE A 65 4.26 -6.33 -0.52
N LEU A 66 4.00 -5.85 -1.74
CA LEU A 66 4.42 -4.55 -2.25
C LEU A 66 3.19 -3.66 -2.39
N LEU A 67 3.21 -2.50 -1.74
CA LEU A 67 2.18 -1.47 -1.83
C LEU A 67 2.74 -0.25 -2.57
N LEU A 68 2.14 0.08 -3.71
CA LEU A 68 2.53 1.18 -4.57
C LEU A 68 1.49 2.30 -4.46
N GLU A 69 1.95 3.50 -4.11
CA GLU A 69 1.11 4.69 -4.05
C GLU A 69 1.76 5.83 -4.85
N LYS A 70 0.98 6.46 -5.74
CA LYS A 70 1.47 7.57 -6.56
C LYS A 70 1.68 8.87 -5.77
N GLY A 71 0.86 9.09 -4.75
CA GLY A 71 0.98 10.23 -3.85
C GLY A 71 2.04 10.02 -2.76
N PRO A 72 2.34 11.05 -1.98
CA PRO A 72 3.31 10.96 -0.88
C PRO A 72 2.73 10.32 0.40
N TYR A 73 1.42 10.11 0.47
CA TYR A 73 0.74 9.65 1.68
C TYR A 73 -0.05 8.38 1.46
N ILE A 74 0.00 7.49 2.44
CA ILE A 74 -0.88 6.33 2.54
C ILE A 74 -1.84 6.50 3.73
N SER A 75 -2.93 5.74 3.74
CA SER A 75 -3.79 5.57 4.92
C SER A 75 -4.14 6.89 5.63
N TYR A 76 -4.59 7.90 4.89
CA TYR A 76 -5.07 9.15 5.46
C TYR A 76 -6.60 9.20 5.52
N ALA A 77 -7.12 10.08 6.40
CA ALA A 77 -8.55 10.26 6.63
C ALA A 77 -9.19 11.13 5.53
N ASN A 78 -9.64 10.51 4.42
CA ASN A 78 -10.31 11.23 3.33
C ASN A 78 -11.49 12.10 3.81
N CYS A 79 -12.31 11.56 4.70
CA CYS A 79 -13.44 12.31 5.27
C CYS A 79 -13.01 13.41 6.26
N GLY A 80 -11.76 13.40 6.71
CA GLY A 80 -11.19 14.46 7.56
C GLY A 80 -10.76 15.71 6.81
N LEU A 81 -10.53 15.61 5.49
CA LEU A 81 -10.00 16.70 4.67
C LEU A 81 -10.85 17.99 4.76
N PRO A 82 -12.19 17.96 4.58
CA PRO A 82 -13.03 19.14 4.74
C PRO A 82 -12.98 19.72 6.15
N TYR A 83 -12.91 18.89 7.17
CA TYR A 83 -12.85 19.31 8.57
C TYR A 83 -11.53 20.01 8.91
N TYR A 84 -10.44 19.59 8.26
CA TYR A 84 -9.16 20.29 8.40
C TYR A 84 -9.18 21.66 7.68
N ILE A 85 -9.77 21.76 6.50
CA ILE A 85 -9.98 23.05 5.81
C ILE A 85 -10.80 23.99 6.69
N GLY A 86 -11.91 23.50 7.26
CA GLY A 86 -12.80 24.26 8.12
C GLY A 86 -12.28 24.55 9.53
N GLY A 87 -11.07 24.06 9.89
CA GLY A 87 -10.44 24.32 11.19
C GLY A 87 -10.94 23.45 12.35
N VAL A 88 -11.85 22.52 12.13
CA VAL A 88 -12.33 21.56 13.15
C VAL A 88 -11.19 20.61 13.53
N ILE A 89 -10.44 20.12 12.54
CA ILE A 89 -9.17 19.43 12.76
C ILE A 89 -8.08 20.51 12.68
N ALA A 90 -7.45 20.81 13.81
CA ALA A 90 -6.46 21.89 13.87
C ALA A 90 -5.09 21.47 13.32
N GLU A 91 -4.69 20.23 13.54
CA GLU A 91 -3.37 19.70 13.22
C GLU A 91 -3.43 18.84 11.96
N ARG A 92 -2.59 19.16 10.97
CA ARG A 92 -2.49 18.47 9.68
C ARG A 92 -2.15 16.98 9.84
N GLU A 93 -1.28 16.70 10.79
CA GLU A 93 -0.77 15.36 11.08
C GLU A 93 -1.88 14.40 11.51
N LYS A 94 -2.98 14.91 12.08
CA LYS A 94 -4.15 14.11 12.44
C LYS A 94 -4.92 13.55 11.24
N LEU A 95 -4.66 14.07 10.04
CA LEU A 95 -5.16 13.47 8.80
C LEU A 95 -4.44 12.15 8.48
N LEU A 96 -3.18 12.01 8.88
CA LEU A 96 -2.34 10.86 8.55
C LEU A 96 -2.55 9.74 9.56
N VAL A 97 -3.32 8.73 9.20
CA VAL A 97 -3.62 7.58 10.08
C VAL A 97 -2.38 6.69 10.27
N GLN A 98 -1.60 6.50 9.22
CA GLN A 98 -0.35 5.74 9.24
C GLN A 98 0.66 6.41 8.29
N THR A 99 1.95 6.41 8.70
CA THR A 99 3.03 6.76 7.77
C THR A 99 3.49 5.53 7.00
N PRO A 100 4.11 5.69 5.80
CA PRO A 100 4.67 4.57 5.03
C PRO A 100 5.61 3.69 5.87
N GLU A 101 6.48 4.31 6.66
CA GLU A 101 7.49 3.63 7.48
C GLU A 101 6.83 2.84 8.62
N SER A 102 5.89 3.46 9.35
CA SER A 102 5.20 2.80 10.46
C SER A 102 4.35 1.63 9.96
N PHE A 103 3.66 1.80 8.83
CA PHE A 103 2.85 0.76 8.21
C PHE A 103 3.71 -0.38 7.69
N GLY A 104 4.78 -0.06 6.96
CA GLY A 104 5.72 -1.03 6.41
C GLY A 104 6.35 -1.88 7.53
N LYS A 105 6.83 -1.24 8.60
CA LYS A 105 7.42 -1.92 9.76
C LYS A 105 6.41 -2.79 10.50
N ARG A 106 5.21 -2.26 10.77
CA ARG A 106 4.17 -2.97 11.53
C ARG A 106 3.69 -4.23 10.82
N PHE A 107 3.50 -4.17 9.50
CA PHE A 107 2.93 -5.25 8.71
C PHE A 107 3.95 -5.99 7.84
N ARG A 108 5.24 -5.63 7.92
CA ARG A 108 6.30 -6.20 7.07
C ARG A 108 5.92 -6.12 5.58
N ILE A 109 5.55 -4.91 5.13
CA ILE A 109 5.14 -4.59 3.77
C ILE A 109 6.17 -3.65 3.18
N ASP A 110 6.59 -3.89 1.93
CA ASP A 110 7.33 -2.92 1.13
C ASP A 110 6.36 -1.84 0.66
N VAL A 111 6.48 -0.63 1.21
CA VAL A 111 5.61 0.50 0.90
C VAL A 111 6.41 1.52 0.11
N ARG A 112 6.01 1.75 -1.15
CA ARG A 112 6.66 2.73 -2.02
C ARG A 112 5.66 3.82 -2.38
N VAL A 113 5.81 4.97 -1.77
CA VAL A 113 5.08 6.20 -2.12
C VAL A 113 5.77 6.93 -3.26
N GLN A 114 5.08 7.82 -3.96
CA GLN A 114 5.56 8.54 -5.14
C GLN A 114 6.06 7.58 -6.23
N ASN A 115 5.40 6.45 -6.34
CA ASN A 115 5.65 5.41 -7.33
C ASN A 115 4.35 5.08 -8.06
N GLU A 116 4.18 5.69 -9.24
CA GLU A 116 2.98 5.54 -10.04
C GLU A 116 3.07 4.31 -10.95
N VAL A 117 2.09 3.42 -10.87
CA VAL A 117 1.96 2.34 -11.85
C VAL A 117 1.37 2.90 -13.13
N ILE A 118 2.16 2.87 -14.21
CA ILE A 118 1.79 3.44 -15.51
C ILE A 118 1.32 2.40 -16.52
N ALA A 119 1.67 1.13 -16.32
CA ALA A 119 1.22 0.04 -17.18
C ALA A 119 1.09 -1.28 -16.40
N ILE A 120 0.18 -2.14 -16.87
CA ILE A 120 -0.03 -3.49 -16.33
C ILE A 120 0.11 -4.47 -17.50
N HIS A 121 0.92 -5.50 -17.31
CA HIS A 121 1.19 -6.55 -18.29
C HIS A 121 0.68 -7.91 -17.78
N PRO A 122 -0.63 -8.23 -17.92
CA PRO A 122 -1.23 -9.41 -17.30
C PRO A 122 -0.63 -10.73 -17.78
N LYS A 123 -0.21 -10.80 -19.05
CA LYS A 123 0.40 -12.02 -19.62
C LYS A 123 1.74 -12.36 -18.97
N ASN A 124 2.55 -11.32 -18.68
CA ASN A 124 3.86 -11.46 -18.06
C ASN A 124 3.78 -11.40 -16.53
N LYS A 125 2.63 -11.04 -16.00
CA LYS A 125 2.43 -10.75 -14.56
C LYS A 125 3.44 -9.73 -14.03
N THR A 126 3.57 -8.61 -14.75
CA THR A 126 4.40 -7.47 -14.35
C THR A 126 3.60 -6.17 -14.39
N VAL A 127 4.05 -5.20 -13.64
CA VAL A 127 3.59 -3.81 -13.69
C VAL A 127 4.79 -2.91 -13.93
N THR A 128 4.62 -1.88 -14.78
CA THR A 128 5.64 -0.84 -14.98
C THR A 128 5.33 0.33 -14.08
N ILE A 129 6.33 0.79 -13.34
CA ILE A 129 6.25 1.80 -12.30
C ILE A 129 7.15 2.95 -12.68
N ARG A 130 6.67 4.18 -12.51
CA ARG A 130 7.45 5.40 -12.64
C ARG A 130 7.60 6.06 -11.28
N ASN A 131 8.84 6.32 -10.86
CA ASN A 131 9.11 7.02 -9.61
C ASN A 131 9.07 8.55 -9.80
N VAL A 132 9.22 9.29 -8.70
CA VAL A 132 9.21 10.78 -8.71
C VAL A 132 10.32 11.40 -9.57
N GLU A 133 11.42 10.68 -9.77
CA GLU A 133 12.55 11.13 -10.62
C GLU A 133 12.30 10.85 -12.12
N GLY A 134 11.15 10.26 -12.46
CA GLY A 134 10.81 9.87 -13.83
C GLY A 134 11.44 8.55 -14.29
N LYS A 135 12.16 7.84 -13.43
CA LYS A 135 12.74 6.54 -13.74
C LYS A 135 11.68 5.46 -13.76
N GLU A 136 11.67 4.65 -14.82
CA GLU A 136 10.77 3.52 -14.98
C GLU A 136 11.47 2.20 -14.61
N TYR A 137 10.70 1.31 -13.99
CA TYR A 137 11.11 -0.04 -13.64
C TYR A 137 9.92 -0.99 -13.56
N ASP A 138 10.19 -2.29 -13.68
CA ASP A 138 9.16 -3.32 -13.63
C ASP A 138 9.19 -4.10 -12.33
N GLU A 139 8.01 -4.47 -11.84
CA GLU A 139 7.83 -5.39 -10.73
C GLU A 139 6.93 -6.55 -11.14
N SER A 140 7.38 -7.77 -10.81
CA SER A 140 6.57 -8.96 -11.04
C SER A 140 5.60 -9.21 -9.90
N TYR A 141 4.50 -9.92 -10.18
CA TYR A 141 3.53 -10.32 -9.17
C TYR A 141 2.97 -11.72 -9.42
N ASP A 142 2.54 -12.39 -8.37
CA ASP A 142 1.69 -13.58 -8.48
C ASP A 142 0.22 -13.19 -8.48
N LYS A 143 -0.13 -12.20 -7.68
CA LYS A 143 -1.47 -11.60 -7.58
C LYS A 143 -1.38 -10.09 -7.57
N LEU A 144 -2.31 -9.44 -8.26
CA LEU A 144 -2.40 -7.99 -8.33
C LEU A 144 -3.75 -7.53 -7.75
N LEU A 145 -3.72 -6.52 -6.91
CA LEU A 145 -4.89 -5.84 -6.38
C LEU A 145 -4.90 -4.39 -6.88
N LEU A 146 -6.02 -3.99 -7.47
CA LEU A 146 -6.22 -2.63 -7.98
C LEU A 146 -7.11 -1.84 -7.02
N SER A 147 -6.57 -0.76 -6.47
CA SER A 147 -7.28 0.17 -5.58
C SER A 147 -6.91 1.63 -5.88
N PRO A 148 -6.93 2.06 -7.16
CA PRO A 148 -6.41 3.36 -7.58
C PRO A 148 -7.28 4.54 -7.11
N GLY A 149 -8.48 4.28 -6.59
CA GLY A 149 -9.44 5.31 -6.26
C GLY A 149 -10.06 5.96 -7.50
N ALA A 150 -10.47 7.21 -7.36
CA ALA A 150 -11.06 8.02 -8.42
C ALA A 150 -10.52 9.43 -8.37
N ASN A 151 -10.59 10.14 -9.49
CA ASN A 151 -10.31 11.57 -9.57
C ASN A 151 -11.61 12.36 -9.69
N PRO A 152 -11.68 13.57 -9.14
CA PRO A 152 -12.81 14.45 -9.37
C PRO A 152 -12.97 14.78 -10.85
N VAL A 153 -14.20 14.75 -11.33
CA VAL A 153 -14.52 15.18 -12.69
C VAL A 153 -14.79 16.68 -12.67
N LYS A 154 -14.06 17.44 -13.48
CA LYS A 154 -14.41 18.83 -13.78
C LYS A 154 -15.27 18.86 -15.05
N PRO A 155 -16.57 19.19 -14.97
CA PRO A 155 -17.41 19.26 -16.15
C PRO A 155 -16.92 20.38 -17.07
N PRO A 156 -17.15 20.30 -18.41
CA PRO A 156 -16.68 21.29 -19.38
C PRO A 156 -17.59 22.54 -19.36
N LEU A 157 -17.60 23.24 -18.21
CA LEU A 157 -18.35 24.48 -18.03
C LEU A 157 -17.43 25.68 -18.24
N GLU A 158 -18.00 26.77 -18.74
CA GLU A 158 -17.28 28.04 -18.86
C GLU A 158 -16.84 28.52 -17.46
N GLY A 159 -15.57 28.92 -17.35
CA GLY A 159 -15.01 29.41 -16.10
C GLY A 159 -14.56 28.30 -15.11
N ILE A 160 -14.74 27.02 -15.37
CA ILE A 160 -14.41 25.92 -14.44
C ILE A 160 -12.91 25.89 -14.02
N ASN A 161 -12.04 26.50 -14.80
CA ASN A 161 -10.62 26.62 -14.51
C ASN A 161 -10.23 28.02 -14.00
N SER A 162 -11.20 28.84 -13.60
CA SER A 162 -10.92 30.16 -13.03
C SER A 162 -10.21 30.03 -11.68
N GLU A 163 -9.45 31.07 -11.31
CA GLU A 163 -8.78 31.15 -10.01
C GLU A 163 -9.79 31.02 -8.86
N GLY A 164 -9.44 30.26 -7.84
CA GLY A 164 -10.31 30.03 -6.69
C GLY A 164 -11.30 28.88 -6.85
N ILE A 165 -11.27 28.14 -7.97
CA ILE A 165 -12.08 26.92 -8.16
C ILE A 165 -11.20 25.70 -7.94
N PHE A 166 -11.54 24.93 -6.91
CA PHE A 166 -10.78 23.75 -6.48
C PHE A 166 -11.62 22.48 -6.54
N THR A 167 -10.94 21.36 -6.65
CA THR A 167 -11.47 20.05 -6.32
C THR A 167 -10.75 19.53 -5.08
N LEU A 168 -11.44 18.76 -4.25
CA LEU A 168 -10.88 18.19 -3.03
C LEU A 168 -10.85 16.67 -3.16
N ARG A 169 -9.64 16.11 -3.22
CA ARG A 169 -9.44 14.66 -3.35
C ARG A 169 -8.41 14.08 -2.39
N ASN A 170 -7.32 14.80 -2.16
CA ASN A 170 -6.17 14.33 -1.40
C ASN A 170 -5.67 15.39 -0.41
N VAL A 171 -4.58 15.07 0.28
CA VAL A 171 -3.99 15.96 1.30
C VAL A 171 -3.41 17.20 0.66
N GLU A 172 -2.79 17.08 -0.52
CA GLU A 172 -2.19 18.18 -1.26
C GLU A 172 -3.24 19.20 -1.71
N ASP A 173 -4.40 18.73 -2.21
CA ASP A 173 -5.52 19.61 -2.54
C ASP A 173 -5.95 20.41 -1.30
N THR A 174 -5.99 19.74 -0.16
CA THR A 174 -6.36 20.37 1.13
C THR A 174 -5.37 21.46 1.53
N ASP A 175 -4.08 21.19 1.39
CA ASP A 175 -3.02 22.14 1.68
C ASP A 175 -3.12 23.37 0.75
N HIS A 176 -3.35 23.15 -0.56
CA HIS A 176 -3.54 24.21 -1.53
C HIS A 176 -4.76 25.09 -1.22
N ILE A 177 -5.90 24.47 -0.93
CA ILE A 177 -7.14 25.19 -0.59
C ILE A 177 -6.93 26.04 0.66
N LYS A 178 -6.31 25.46 1.69
CA LYS A 178 -6.08 26.14 2.97
C LYS A 178 -5.11 27.29 2.83
N ALA A 179 -4.04 27.12 2.06
CA ALA A 179 -3.11 28.19 1.73
C ALA A 179 -3.81 29.35 0.98
N TYR A 180 -4.60 29.00 -0.05
CA TYR A 180 -5.35 30.01 -0.81
C TYR A 180 -6.31 30.81 0.07
N ILE A 181 -7.06 30.15 0.96
CA ILE A 181 -7.98 30.81 1.91
C ILE A 181 -7.23 31.81 2.77
N SER A 182 -6.04 31.41 3.28
CA SER A 182 -5.21 32.27 4.12
C SER A 182 -4.63 33.46 3.36
N ASP A 183 -4.01 33.20 2.22
CA ASP A 183 -3.27 34.20 1.44
C ASP A 183 -4.20 35.26 0.83
N LYS A 184 -5.36 34.84 0.36
CA LYS A 184 -6.38 35.72 -0.26
C LYS A 184 -7.37 36.25 0.75
N GLN A 185 -7.26 35.92 2.04
CA GLN A 185 -8.20 36.34 3.10
C GLN A 185 -9.66 36.05 2.74
N VAL A 186 -9.93 34.87 2.21
CA VAL A 186 -11.25 34.45 1.71
C VAL A 186 -12.27 34.43 2.85
N LYS A 187 -13.38 35.13 2.70
CA LYS A 187 -14.46 35.23 3.70
C LYS A 187 -15.70 34.40 3.37
N ARG A 188 -15.84 33.97 2.12
CA ARG A 188 -16.97 33.17 1.66
C ARG A 188 -16.52 32.12 0.67
N ALA A 189 -17.02 30.90 0.82
CA ALA A 189 -16.83 29.80 -0.10
C ALA A 189 -18.18 29.19 -0.49
N VAL A 190 -18.27 28.65 -1.69
CA VAL A 190 -19.42 27.88 -2.17
C VAL A 190 -18.94 26.47 -2.43
N VAL A 191 -19.72 25.49 -1.98
CA VAL A 191 -19.48 24.06 -2.22
C VAL A 191 -20.61 23.55 -3.11
N VAL A 192 -20.30 22.88 -4.19
CA VAL A 192 -21.24 22.30 -5.18
C VAL A 192 -21.00 20.81 -5.31
#